data_325789857123ca6d1eae45f2be480696
#
_entry.id   325789857123ca6d1eae45f2be480696
#
_cell.length_a   1.000
_cell.length_b   1.000
_cell.length_c   1.000
_cell.angle_alpha   90.00
_cell.angle_beta   90.00
_cell.angle_gamma   90.00
#
_symmetry.space_group_name_H-M   'P 1'
#
loop_
_entity.id
_entity.type
_entity.pdbx_description
1 polymer ?
#
loop_
_entity_poly.entity_id
_entity_poly.type
_entity_poly.pdbx_seq_one_letter_code
_entity_poly.pdbx_strand_id
1 'polypeptide(L)'
;VASCGLWYHRTLYSLRAVQATSLVIVIVDFHTHSLASDGALAPMELLRRAKAAGVSQFALTDHDTTAGYLSVRHSSEAHDVGLISGVELSCRWATTTIHVVGLNFDAAAPEMVAMVERLTNARQERAQKIATRLAGVGVHGALEGARAIARESQIGRPHFATWMSESGAVTSATEAFDKYLGTGKIGDVKMFWPPLTEVVEAITVSGGVAILAHPLKYRLTGMKLRALINDFKLAGGEALEILNGRQPDVDIKRLSQLADGCGLMRSVGSDFHRDFEYGPNVGVDVARLPDGAYVWDALETSG
;
A
#
# COMPACT_ATOMS: atom_id res chain seq x y z
N VAL A 1 -63.24 -62.28 15.19
CA VAL A 1 -63.51 -60.89 15.58
C VAL A 1 -62.17 -60.21 15.87
N ALA A 2 -61.58 -59.49 14.91
CA ALA A 2 -60.30 -58.79 15.02
C ALA A 2 -60.58 -57.32 14.99
N SER A 3 -60.08 -56.58 16.01
CA SER A 3 -60.12 -55.13 16.10
C SER A 3 -58.81 -54.55 15.54
N CYS A 4 -58.97 -53.70 14.55
CA CYS A 4 -57.90 -52.97 13.89
C CYS A 4 -57.63 -51.68 14.68
N GLY A 5 -56.40 -51.53 15.26
CA GLY A 5 -55.93 -50.30 15.93
C GLY A 5 -55.09 -49.49 15.00
N LEU A 6 -55.54 -48.28 14.63
CA LEU A 6 -54.76 -47.27 13.87
C LEU A 6 -53.78 -46.60 14.80
N TRP A 7 -52.52 -46.71 14.46
CA TRP A 7 -51.41 -45.89 15.05
C TRP A 7 -51.23 -44.63 14.25
N TYR A 8 -51.52 -43.45 14.84
CA TYR A 8 -51.15 -42.14 14.30
C TYR A 8 -49.69 -41.83 14.67
N HIS A 9 -48.81 -41.88 13.71
CA HIS A 9 -47.48 -41.31 13.85
C HIS A 9 -47.54 -39.77 13.75
N ARG A 10 -47.34 -39.09 14.88
CA ARG A 10 -47.08 -37.66 14.94
C ARG A 10 -45.61 -37.45 14.60
N THR A 11 -45.30 -36.97 13.39
CA THR A 11 -43.99 -36.49 13.01
C THR A 11 -43.79 -35.09 13.62
N LEU A 12 -42.95 -35.02 14.65
CA LEU A 12 -42.49 -33.76 15.22
C LEU A 12 -41.46 -33.15 14.28
N TYR A 13 -41.84 -32.12 13.53
CA TYR A 13 -40.87 -31.24 12.85
C TYR A 13 -40.13 -30.41 13.89
N SER A 14 -38.92 -30.78 14.19
CA SER A 14 -38.01 -29.94 14.95
C SER A 14 -37.61 -28.74 14.07
N LEU A 15 -38.16 -27.59 14.38
CA LEU A 15 -37.66 -26.31 13.88
C LEU A 15 -36.23 -26.11 14.42
N ARG A 16 -35.22 -26.48 13.63
CA ARG A 16 -33.88 -26.00 13.87
C ARG A 16 -33.91 -24.50 13.65
N ALA A 17 -33.77 -23.75 14.73
CA ALA A 17 -33.48 -22.33 14.68
C ALA A 17 -32.17 -22.14 13.87
N VAL A 18 -32.27 -21.59 12.69
CA VAL A 18 -31.13 -21.09 11.94
C VAL A 18 -30.64 -19.89 12.77
N GLN A 19 -29.61 -20.13 13.56
CA GLN A 19 -28.86 -19.02 14.15
C GLN A 19 -28.30 -18.21 12.96
N ALA A 20 -28.83 -17.02 12.78
CA ALA A 20 -28.22 -16.03 11.91
C ALA A 20 -26.86 -15.69 12.51
N THR A 21 -25.81 -16.36 12.03
CA THR A 21 -24.45 -15.89 12.24
C THR A 21 -24.37 -14.51 11.59
N SER A 22 -24.30 -13.47 12.42
CA SER A 22 -23.96 -12.14 11.92
C SER A 22 -22.65 -12.30 11.16
N LEU A 23 -22.68 -12.01 9.86
CA LEU A 23 -21.46 -11.91 9.04
C LEU A 23 -20.60 -10.84 9.69
N VAL A 24 -19.54 -11.25 10.36
CA VAL A 24 -18.52 -10.32 10.86
C VAL A 24 -17.82 -9.77 9.61
N ILE A 25 -18.09 -8.51 9.30
CA ILE A 25 -17.38 -7.81 8.22
C ILE A 25 -15.96 -7.58 8.74
N VAL A 26 -14.99 -8.22 8.10
CA VAL A 26 -13.57 -8.00 8.39
C VAL A 26 -13.08 -6.92 7.42
N ILE A 27 -12.54 -5.84 7.97
CA ILE A 27 -11.96 -4.72 7.21
C ILE A 27 -10.48 -4.66 7.53
N VAL A 28 -9.64 -4.66 6.50
CA VAL A 28 -8.18 -4.54 6.62
C VAL A 28 -7.67 -3.44 5.71
N ASP A 29 -6.46 -2.92 5.98
CA ASP A 29 -5.80 -2.01 5.04
C ASP A 29 -4.28 -2.08 5.21
N PHE A 30 -3.59 -2.64 4.24
CA PHE A 30 -2.16 -2.86 4.28
C PHE A 30 -1.36 -1.91 3.40
N HIS A 31 -2.00 -0.83 2.88
CA HIS A 31 -1.32 0.15 2.05
C HIS A 31 -1.95 1.54 2.23
N THR A 32 -1.30 2.37 3.05
CA THR A 32 -1.76 3.74 3.35
C THR A 32 -0.58 4.68 3.58
N HIS A 33 -0.79 5.97 3.27
CA HIS A 33 0.24 7.01 3.37
C HIS A 33 -0.18 8.13 4.31
N SER A 34 0.75 8.54 5.15
CA SER A 34 0.58 9.63 6.10
C SER A 34 1.43 10.86 5.73
N LEU A 35 1.38 11.90 6.57
CA LEU A 35 2.27 13.05 6.47
C LEU A 35 3.75 12.72 6.66
N ALA A 36 4.12 11.50 7.02
CA ALA A 36 5.53 11.10 7.05
C ALA A 36 6.10 10.91 5.63
N SER A 37 5.24 10.75 4.62
CA SER A 37 5.61 10.77 3.20
C SER A 37 4.80 11.80 2.41
N ASP A 38 3.79 11.41 1.68
CA ASP A 38 3.01 12.29 0.80
C ASP A 38 1.49 12.16 1.00
N GLY A 39 1.08 11.54 2.10
CA GLY A 39 -0.29 11.56 2.57
C GLY A 39 -0.67 12.93 3.15
N ALA A 40 -1.97 13.18 3.33
CA ALA A 40 -2.50 14.44 3.85
C ALA A 40 -2.80 14.40 5.36
N LEU A 41 -2.89 13.22 5.97
CA LEU A 41 -3.23 13.06 7.38
C LEU A 41 -2.00 12.74 8.23
N ALA A 42 -1.95 13.28 9.44
CA ALA A 42 -0.95 12.86 10.42
C ALA A 42 -1.12 11.36 10.74
N PRO A 43 -0.03 10.63 11.07
CA PRO A 43 -0.11 9.19 11.36
C PRO A 43 -1.20 8.85 12.38
N MET A 44 -1.31 9.59 13.46
CA MET A 44 -2.32 9.40 14.50
C MET A 44 -3.75 9.65 14.00
N GLU A 45 -3.94 10.63 13.14
CA GLU A 45 -5.24 10.94 12.54
C GLU A 45 -5.68 9.81 11.58
N LEU A 46 -4.72 9.26 10.83
CA LEU A 46 -4.97 8.14 9.93
C LEU A 46 -5.35 6.88 10.72
N LEU A 47 -4.73 6.59 11.87
CA LEU A 47 -5.14 5.50 12.77
C LEU A 47 -6.57 5.70 13.29
N ARG A 48 -6.92 6.92 13.74
CA ARG A 48 -8.28 7.21 14.18
C ARG A 48 -9.31 7.02 13.07
N ARG A 49 -8.94 7.35 11.86
CA ARG A 49 -9.78 7.13 10.69
C ARG A 49 -9.95 5.64 10.38
N ALA A 50 -8.88 4.85 10.46
CA ALA A 50 -8.91 3.41 10.30
C ALA A 50 -9.81 2.76 11.37
N LYS A 51 -9.67 3.16 12.64
CA LYS A 51 -10.55 2.72 13.74
C LYS A 51 -12.02 3.07 13.46
N ALA A 52 -12.31 4.29 13.05
CA ALA A 52 -13.67 4.72 12.71
C ALA A 52 -14.27 3.95 11.53
N ALA A 53 -13.45 3.48 10.60
CA ALA A 53 -13.84 2.62 9.49
C ALA A 53 -13.98 1.14 9.89
N GLY A 54 -13.67 0.76 11.13
CA GLY A 54 -13.76 -0.63 11.62
C GLY A 54 -12.62 -1.52 11.13
N VAL A 55 -11.47 -0.94 10.78
CA VAL A 55 -10.28 -1.69 10.36
C VAL A 55 -9.74 -2.49 11.53
N SER A 56 -9.49 -3.78 11.34
CA SER A 56 -9.01 -4.73 12.35
C SER A 56 -7.53 -5.09 12.20
N GLN A 57 -6.95 -4.90 11.00
CA GLN A 57 -5.51 -4.99 10.73
C GLN A 57 -5.11 -3.86 9.79
N PHE A 58 -4.11 -3.09 10.18
CA PHE A 58 -3.74 -1.86 9.51
C PHE A 58 -2.23 -1.69 9.38
N ALA A 59 -1.77 -1.13 8.26
CA ALA A 59 -0.38 -0.76 8.10
C ALA A 59 -0.24 0.68 7.56
N LEU A 60 0.65 1.45 8.19
CA LEU A 60 1.18 2.70 7.65
C LEU A 60 2.38 2.34 6.77
N THR A 61 2.26 2.55 5.47
CA THR A 61 3.28 2.16 4.48
C THR A 61 3.87 3.37 3.77
N ASP A 62 4.23 4.37 4.54
CA ASP A 62 4.83 5.60 4.03
C ASP A 62 6.01 5.33 3.10
N HIS A 63 6.10 6.10 2.03
CA HIS A 63 7.16 5.95 1.02
C HIS A 63 8.56 6.12 1.60
N ASP A 64 9.38 5.07 1.53
CA ASP A 64 10.80 5.02 1.87
C ASP A 64 11.12 5.50 3.30
N THR A 65 10.16 5.37 4.21
CA THR A 65 10.33 5.73 5.62
C THR A 65 9.42 4.91 6.53
N THR A 66 9.93 4.56 7.72
CA THR A 66 9.16 3.94 8.80
C THR A 66 8.71 4.96 9.85
N ALA A 67 8.98 6.27 9.64
CA ALA A 67 8.74 7.31 10.63
C ALA A 67 7.26 7.42 11.04
N GLY A 68 6.33 7.27 10.09
CA GLY A 68 4.89 7.26 10.37
C GLY A 68 4.51 6.16 11.35
N TYR A 69 4.90 4.92 11.07
CA TYR A 69 4.70 3.77 11.95
C TYR A 69 5.35 3.98 13.32
N LEU A 70 6.64 4.34 13.35
CA LEU A 70 7.40 4.52 14.58
C LEU A 70 6.82 5.59 15.50
N SER A 71 6.20 6.63 14.94
CA SER A 71 5.61 7.73 15.71
C SER A 71 4.35 7.33 16.50
N VAL A 72 3.67 6.24 16.10
CA VAL A 72 2.35 5.86 16.66
C VAL A 72 2.30 4.42 17.19
N ARG A 73 3.29 3.58 16.95
CA ARG A 73 3.25 2.13 17.24
C ARG A 73 2.91 1.74 18.69
N HIS A 74 3.13 2.63 19.64
CA HIS A 74 2.88 2.39 21.06
C HIS A 74 1.62 3.09 21.58
N SER A 75 0.79 3.65 20.67
CA SER A 75 -0.46 4.30 21.06
C SER A 75 -1.59 3.28 21.28
N SER A 76 -2.61 3.68 22.04
CA SER A 76 -3.83 2.88 22.19
C SER A 76 -4.56 2.69 20.86
N GLU A 77 -4.55 3.71 20.02
CA GLU A 77 -5.14 3.66 18.68
C GLU A 77 -4.46 2.61 17.78
N ALA A 78 -3.14 2.44 17.92
CA ALA A 78 -2.39 1.41 17.19
C ALA A 78 -2.86 0.00 17.56
N HIS A 79 -3.05 -0.25 18.87
CA HIS A 79 -3.58 -1.51 19.36
C HIS A 79 -5.02 -1.75 18.86
N ASP A 80 -5.87 -0.71 18.90
CA ASP A 80 -7.28 -0.80 18.52
C ASP A 80 -7.51 -1.21 17.04
N VAL A 81 -6.55 -0.90 16.16
CA VAL A 81 -6.61 -1.24 14.72
C VAL A 81 -5.69 -2.39 14.34
N GLY A 82 -5.06 -3.07 15.30
CA GLY A 82 -4.08 -4.12 15.00
C GLY A 82 -2.98 -3.61 14.08
N LEU A 83 -2.30 -2.50 14.49
CA LEU A 83 -1.26 -1.87 13.66
C LEU A 83 -0.07 -2.81 13.50
N ILE A 84 0.32 -3.02 12.24
CA ILE A 84 1.47 -3.82 11.82
C ILE A 84 2.55 -2.86 11.32
N SER A 85 3.84 -3.21 11.51
CA SER A 85 4.92 -2.44 10.89
C SER A 85 4.77 -2.47 9.37
N GLY A 86 4.85 -1.29 8.74
CA GLY A 86 4.65 -1.12 7.31
C GLY A 86 5.61 -0.09 6.71
N VAL A 87 5.96 -0.28 5.45
CA VAL A 87 6.73 0.64 4.62
C VAL A 87 6.47 0.34 3.15
N GLU A 88 6.47 1.35 2.28
CA GLU A 88 6.51 1.15 0.84
C GLU A 88 7.86 1.62 0.30
N LEU A 89 8.71 0.67 -0.11
CA LEU A 89 10.07 0.94 -0.57
C LEU A 89 10.14 1.07 -2.09
N SER A 90 10.79 2.14 -2.55
CA SER A 90 11.08 2.37 -3.97
C SER A 90 12.24 1.51 -4.44
N CYS A 91 12.06 0.80 -5.56
CA CYS A 91 13.12 0.01 -6.17
C CYS A 91 13.10 0.08 -7.70
N ARG A 92 14.10 -0.48 -8.33
CA ARG A 92 14.24 -0.55 -9.78
C ARG A 92 14.17 -1.98 -10.27
N TRP A 93 13.26 -2.22 -11.21
CA TRP A 93 13.23 -3.43 -12.03
C TRP A 93 13.45 -3.06 -13.49
N ALA A 94 14.50 -3.57 -14.10
CA ALA A 94 14.95 -3.13 -15.43
C ALA A 94 15.10 -1.59 -15.50
N THR A 95 14.29 -0.92 -16.30
CA THR A 95 14.26 0.56 -16.43
C THR A 95 13.07 1.21 -15.73
N THR A 96 12.26 0.43 -15.01
CA THR A 96 11.01 0.87 -14.39
C THR A 96 11.22 1.03 -12.89
N THR A 97 10.78 2.15 -12.32
CA THR A 97 10.62 2.28 -10.87
C THR A 97 9.38 1.49 -10.47
N ILE A 98 9.52 0.61 -9.51
CA ILE A 98 8.44 -0.15 -8.89
C ILE A 98 8.51 0.01 -7.39
N HIS A 99 7.46 -0.39 -6.69
CA HIS A 99 7.40 -0.32 -5.24
C HIS A 99 7.15 -1.70 -4.64
N VAL A 100 7.74 -1.92 -3.47
CA VAL A 100 7.53 -3.12 -2.67
C VAL A 100 7.06 -2.68 -1.30
N VAL A 101 5.88 -3.14 -0.91
CA VAL A 101 5.39 -2.98 0.46
C VAL A 101 6.03 -4.05 1.32
N GLY A 102 6.62 -3.64 2.44
CA GLY A 102 7.07 -4.51 3.51
C GLY A 102 6.08 -4.45 4.67
N LEU A 103 5.68 -5.61 5.19
CA LEU A 103 4.80 -5.72 6.36
C LEU A 103 5.45 -6.60 7.43
N ASN A 104 5.10 -6.34 8.69
CA ASN A 104 5.45 -7.18 9.86
C ASN A 104 6.96 -7.43 10.03
N PHE A 105 7.79 -6.44 9.72
CA PHE A 105 9.24 -6.47 9.89
C PHE A 105 9.68 -5.79 11.17
N ASP A 106 10.89 -6.11 11.65
CA ASP A 106 11.54 -5.33 12.71
C ASP A 106 12.08 -4.01 12.13
N ALA A 107 11.43 -2.90 12.51
CA ALA A 107 11.82 -1.57 12.06
C ALA A 107 13.19 -1.11 12.62
N ALA A 108 13.73 -1.80 13.64
CA ALA A 108 15.06 -1.56 14.20
C ALA A 108 16.14 -2.47 13.60
N ALA A 109 15.77 -3.43 12.73
CA ALA A 109 16.74 -4.29 12.05
C ALA A 109 17.75 -3.45 11.26
N PRO A 110 19.06 -3.73 11.36
CA PRO A 110 20.10 -2.94 10.69
C PRO A 110 19.88 -2.83 9.17
N GLU A 111 19.40 -3.89 8.54
CA GLU A 111 19.15 -3.95 7.09
C GLU A 111 18.01 -3.02 6.68
N MET A 112 16.93 -2.96 7.47
CA MET A 112 15.82 -2.05 7.22
C MET A 112 16.25 -0.60 7.44
N VAL A 113 16.95 -0.30 8.53
CA VAL A 113 17.47 1.05 8.82
C VAL A 113 18.38 1.52 7.69
N ALA A 114 19.35 0.69 7.27
CA ALA A 114 20.27 1.02 6.18
C ALA A 114 19.55 1.24 4.85
N MET A 115 18.52 0.44 4.55
CA MET A 115 17.70 0.60 3.33
C MET A 115 16.92 1.91 3.35
N VAL A 116 16.26 2.25 4.46
CA VAL A 116 15.53 3.52 4.63
C VAL A 116 16.45 4.72 4.49
N GLU A 117 17.64 4.69 5.11
CA GLU A 117 18.66 5.75 4.97
C GLU A 117 19.12 5.92 3.52
N ARG A 118 19.41 4.82 2.83
CA ARG A 118 19.82 4.84 1.41
C ARG A 118 18.73 5.45 0.53
N LEU A 119 17.47 5.10 0.76
CA LEU A 119 16.34 5.64 0.00
C LEU A 119 16.08 7.11 0.31
N THR A 120 16.21 7.51 1.57
CA THR A 120 16.14 8.92 1.98
C THR A 120 17.18 9.75 1.23
N ASN A 121 18.43 9.31 1.18
CA ASN A 121 19.50 9.98 0.44
C ASN A 121 19.20 10.06 -1.07
N ALA A 122 18.70 8.96 -1.66
CA ALA A 122 18.32 8.93 -3.06
C ALA A 122 17.16 9.90 -3.38
N ARG A 123 16.19 10.08 -2.45
CA ARG A 123 15.13 11.09 -2.59
C ARG A 123 15.66 12.50 -2.57
N GLN A 124 16.59 12.82 -1.68
CA GLN A 124 17.22 14.15 -1.64
C GLN A 124 17.97 14.47 -2.94
N GLU A 125 18.77 13.53 -3.44
CA GLU A 125 19.46 13.69 -4.73
C GLU A 125 18.48 13.87 -5.90
N ARG A 126 17.40 13.09 -5.90
CA ARG A 126 16.35 13.18 -6.91
C ARG A 126 15.69 14.55 -6.87
N ALA A 127 15.35 15.05 -5.69
CA ALA A 127 14.75 16.37 -5.51
C ALA A 127 15.64 17.47 -6.08
N GLN A 128 16.96 17.43 -5.80
CA GLN A 128 17.93 18.35 -6.38
C GLN A 128 17.92 18.30 -7.92
N LYS A 129 17.91 17.11 -8.52
CA LYS A 129 17.89 16.93 -9.97
C LYS A 129 16.59 17.43 -10.60
N ILE A 130 15.43 17.17 -9.94
CA ILE A 130 14.13 17.70 -10.38
C ILE A 130 14.18 19.22 -10.40
N ALA A 131 14.62 19.86 -9.31
CA ALA A 131 14.69 21.31 -9.21
C ALA A 131 15.61 21.92 -10.28
N THR A 132 16.80 21.32 -10.51
CA THR A 132 17.72 21.77 -11.57
C THR A 132 17.06 21.73 -12.95
N ARG A 133 16.31 20.67 -13.26
CA ARG A 133 15.61 20.56 -14.55
C ARG A 133 14.44 21.56 -14.66
N LEU A 134 13.71 21.78 -13.58
CA LEU A 134 12.64 22.78 -13.53
C LEU A 134 13.18 24.20 -13.71
N ALA A 135 14.31 24.53 -13.08
CA ALA A 135 14.99 25.81 -13.28
C ALA A 135 15.39 26.04 -14.74
N GLY A 136 15.83 24.98 -15.45
CA GLY A 136 16.15 25.02 -16.88
C GLY A 136 14.99 25.38 -17.80
N VAL A 137 13.73 25.30 -17.31
CA VAL A 137 12.51 25.71 -18.02
C VAL A 137 11.82 26.92 -17.37
N GLY A 138 12.55 27.66 -16.52
CA GLY A 138 12.08 28.91 -15.92
C GLY A 138 11.33 28.77 -14.59
N VAL A 139 11.22 27.55 -14.02
CA VAL A 139 10.61 27.33 -12.71
C VAL A 139 11.69 27.32 -11.64
N HIS A 140 12.00 28.50 -11.10
CA HIS A 140 13.06 28.71 -10.11
C HIS A 140 12.53 28.55 -8.68
N GLY A 141 13.41 28.21 -7.71
CA GLY A 141 13.04 28.05 -6.29
C GLY A 141 12.31 26.77 -5.96
N ALA A 142 12.25 25.80 -6.89
CA ALA A 142 11.45 24.59 -6.74
C ALA A 142 11.98 23.65 -5.63
N LEU A 143 13.29 23.62 -5.34
CA LEU A 143 13.83 22.77 -4.28
C LEU A 143 13.44 23.28 -2.90
N GLU A 144 13.68 24.55 -2.65
CA GLU A 144 13.38 25.23 -1.39
C GLU A 144 11.87 25.18 -1.12
N GLY A 145 11.08 25.44 -2.17
CA GLY A 145 9.62 25.36 -2.09
C GLY A 145 9.11 23.97 -1.78
N ALA A 146 9.58 22.95 -2.50
CA ALA A 146 9.20 21.57 -2.24
C ALA A 146 9.65 21.08 -0.85
N ARG A 147 10.83 21.52 -0.36
CA ARG A 147 11.29 21.25 1.00
C ARG A 147 10.41 21.92 2.06
N ALA A 148 9.99 23.17 1.83
CA ALA A 148 9.09 23.86 2.74
C ALA A 148 7.73 23.16 2.87
N ILE A 149 7.22 22.58 1.77
CA ILE A 149 5.99 21.77 1.79
C ILE A 149 6.25 20.42 2.48
N ALA A 150 7.33 19.73 2.15
CA ALA A 150 7.67 18.43 2.70
C ALA A 150 7.97 18.50 4.21
N ARG A 151 8.57 19.58 4.69
CA ARG A 151 9.03 19.72 6.07
C ARG A 151 9.93 18.53 6.47
N GLU A 152 9.49 17.70 7.41
CA GLU A 152 10.19 16.49 7.89
C GLU A 152 9.81 15.23 7.12
N SER A 153 8.86 15.31 6.18
CA SER A 153 8.44 14.16 5.40
C SER A 153 9.42 13.78 4.29
N GLN A 154 9.28 12.57 3.77
CA GLN A 154 10.06 12.13 2.61
C GLN A 154 9.70 12.95 1.37
N ILE A 155 10.65 13.73 0.88
CA ILE A 155 10.43 14.61 -0.27
C ILE A 155 10.13 13.80 -1.54
N GLY A 156 9.06 14.18 -2.24
CA GLY A 156 8.61 13.53 -3.48
C GLY A 156 8.03 14.52 -4.48
N ARG A 157 7.70 14.04 -5.68
CA ARG A 157 7.06 14.87 -6.73
C ARG A 157 5.76 15.54 -6.30
N PRO A 158 4.91 14.95 -5.43
CA PRO A 158 3.73 15.65 -4.92
C PRO A 158 4.05 16.98 -4.23
N HIS A 159 5.15 17.05 -3.46
CA HIS A 159 5.57 18.29 -2.79
C HIS A 159 5.96 19.39 -3.80
N PHE A 160 6.65 19.02 -4.88
CA PHE A 160 6.90 19.94 -5.99
C PHE A 160 5.60 20.41 -6.65
N ALA A 161 4.66 19.50 -6.90
CA ALA A 161 3.36 19.81 -7.52
C ALA A 161 2.55 20.78 -6.65
N THR A 162 2.51 20.55 -5.35
CA THR A 162 1.84 21.44 -4.38
C THR A 162 2.47 22.82 -4.39
N TRP A 163 3.80 22.89 -4.24
CA TRP A 163 4.50 24.16 -4.28
C TRP A 163 4.32 24.92 -5.60
N MET A 164 4.40 24.23 -6.74
CA MET A 164 4.20 24.85 -8.06
C MET A 164 2.79 25.47 -8.19
N SER A 165 1.78 24.80 -7.62
CA SER A 165 0.41 25.33 -7.58
C SER A 165 0.29 26.54 -6.64
N GLU A 166 0.87 26.47 -5.44
CA GLU A 166 0.81 27.55 -4.45
C GLU A 166 1.63 28.79 -4.89
N SER A 167 2.75 28.59 -5.59
CA SER A 167 3.57 29.68 -6.13
C SER A 167 3.01 30.32 -7.40
N GLY A 168 1.94 29.75 -7.97
CA GLY A 168 1.35 30.23 -9.22
C GLY A 168 2.11 29.83 -10.49
N ALA A 169 3.12 28.93 -10.38
CA ALA A 169 3.83 28.40 -11.55
C ALA A 169 2.91 27.52 -12.43
N VAL A 170 1.89 26.94 -11.84
CA VAL A 170 0.79 26.20 -12.49
C VAL A 170 -0.54 26.48 -11.77
N THR A 171 -1.67 26.12 -12.37
CA THR A 171 -3.00 26.37 -11.79
C THR A 171 -3.44 25.26 -10.82
N SER A 172 -2.80 24.07 -10.89
CA SER A 172 -3.15 22.95 -10.03
C SER A 172 -2.00 21.93 -9.97
N ALA A 173 -2.01 21.08 -8.93
CA ALA A 173 -1.09 19.95 -8.85
C ALA A 173 -1.24 18.97 -10.04
N THR A 174 -2.44 18.77 -10.56
CA THR A 174 -2.68 17.98 -11.77
C THR A 174 -1.93 18.56 -12.96
N GLU A 175 -2.03 19.86 -13.17
CA GLU A 175 -1.30 20.54 -14.25
C GLU A 175 0.23 20.41 -14.07
N ALA A 176 0.74 20.47 -12.82
CA ALA A 176 2.16 20.25 -12.55
C ALA A 176 2.62 18.87 -13.01
N PHE A 177 1.82 17.82 -12.74
CA PHE A 177 2.13 16.47 -13.22
C PHE A 177 2.02 16.35 -14.74
N ASP A 178 0.99 16.91 -15.35
CA ASP A 178 0.75 16.83 -16.79
C ASP A 178 1.84 17.54 -17.60
N LYS A 179 2.34 18.66 -17.13
CA LYS A 179 3.32 19.49 -17.86
C LYS A 179 4.76 19.15 -17.50
N TYR A 180 5.06 18.89 -16.21
CA TYR A 180 6.43 18.90 -15.70
C TYR A 180 6.86 17.63 -14.96
N LEU A 181 6.03 17.03 -14.10
CA LEU A 181 6.46 16.05 -13.10
C LEU A 181 6.07 14.60 -13.44
N GLY A 182 5.10 14.41 -14.33
CA GLY A 182 4.58 13.09 -14.70
C GLY A 182 5.57 12.26 -15.49
N THR A 183 5.19 11.01 -15.76
CA THR A 183 6.01 10.05 -16.52
C THR A 183 6.39 10.60 -17.89
N GLY A 184 7.67 10.56 -18.22
CA GLY A 184 8.22 11.08 -19.46
C GLY A 184 8.38 12.60 -19.53
N LYS A 185 8.04 13.34 -18.45
CA LYS A 185 8.22 14.80 -18.37
C LYS A 185 9.59 15.15 -17.81
N ILE A 186 9.93 16.45 -17.86
CA ILE A 186 11.25 16.95 -17.43
C ILE A 186 11.59 16.60 -15.98
N GLY A 187 10.60 16.60 -15.08
CA GLY A 187 10.74 16.21 -13.69
C GLY A 187 10.67 14.69 -13.45
N ASP A 188 10.47 13.86 -14.49
CA ASP A 188 10.57 12.41 -14.38
C ASP A 188 12.06 12.00 -14.32
N VAL A 189 12.68 12.32 -13.21
CA VAL A 189 14.07 11.94 -12.95
C VAL A 189 14.11 10.46 -12.60
N LYS A 190 14.66 9.66 -13.50
CA LYS A 190 14.99 8.25 -13.27
C LYS A 190 16.17 8.20 -12.30
N MET A 191 15.91 7.75 -11.08
CA MET A 191 16.95 7.62 -10.06
C MET A 191 17.54 6.23 -10.05
N PHE A 192 18.72 6.14 -9.46
CA PHE A 192 19.36 4.88 -9.12
C PHE A 192 18.75 4.32 -7.84
N TRP A 193 17.45 3.96 -7.91
CA TRP A 193 16.83 3.20 -6.86
C TRP A 193 17.56 1.87 -6.69
N PRO A 194 17.62 1.32 -5.47
CA PRO A 194 18.14 -0.02 -5.25
C PRO A 194 17.49 -1.04 -6.19
N PRO A 195 18.21 -2.08 -6.62
CA PRO A 195 17.60 -3.20 -7.34
C PRO A 195 16.46 -3.81 -6.54
N LEU A 196 15.48 -4.38 -7.24
CA LEU A 196 14.36 -5.12 -6.63
C LEU A 196 14.85 -6.17 -5.62
N THR A 197 15.90 -6.91 -5.94
CA THR A 197 16.46 -7.98 -5.09
C THR A 197 16.94 -7.46 -3.74
N GLU A 198 17.63 -6.32 -3.72
CA GLU A 198 18.15 -5.73 -2.49
C GLU A 198 17.02 -5.21 -1.57
N VAL A 199 15.95 -4.66 -2.16
CA VAL A 199 14.80 -4.17 -1.39
C VAL A 199 14.00 -5.33 -0.81
N VAL A 200 13.76 -6.38 -1.58
CA VAL A 200 13.09 -7.59 -1.08
C VAL A 200 13.91 -8.24 0.03
N GLU A 201 15.24 -8.38 -0.16
CA GLU A 201 16.15 -8.91 0.84
C GLU A 201 16.12 -8.11 2.15
N ALA A 202 16.14 -6.76 2.08
CA ALA A 202 16.07 -5.92 3.28
C ALA A 202 14.78 -6.17 4.08
N ILE A 203 13.64 -6.37 3.42
CA ILE A 203 12.37 -6.68 4.08
C ILE A 203 12.42 -8.06 4.72
N THR A 204 12.82 -9.09 3.95
CA THR A 204 12.76 -10.48 4.41
C THR A 204 13.78 -10.80 5.49
N VAL A 205 15.01 -10.25 5.41
CA VAL A 205 16.04 -10.40 6.46
C VAL A 205 15.63 -9.68 7.74
N SER A 206 14.84 -8.60 7.64
CA SER A 206 14.23 -7.92 8.78
C SER A 206 13.01 -8.66 9.35
N GLY A 207 12.70 -9.89 8.89
CA GLY A 207 11.59 -10.72 9.36
C GLY A 207 10.23 -10.38 8.75
N GLY A 208 10.19 -9.48 7.76
CA GLY A 208 8.94 -9.02 7.14
C GLY A 208 8.53 -9.80 5.90
N VAL A 209 7.29 -9.58 5.49
CA VAL A 209 6.68 -10.08 4.25
C VAL A 209 6.81 -9.02 3.16
N ALA A 210 7.43 -9.38 2.03
CA ALA A 210 7.56 -8.50 0.87
C ALA A 210 6.37 -8.68 -0.09
N ILE A 211 5.76 -7.57 -0.52
CA ILE A 211 4.57 -7.53 -1.36
C ILE A 211 4.83 -6.63 -2.57
N LEU A 212 4.59 -7.14 -3.78
CA LEU A 212 4.65 -6.31 -4.99
C LEU A 212 3.44 -5.37 -5.03
N ALA A 213 3.67 -4.07 -4.85
CA ALA A 213 2.64 -3.06 -4.75
C ALA A 213 2.01 -2.72 -6.12
N HIS A 214 0.71 -2.43 -6.15
CA HIS A 214 -0.08 -1.90 -7.27
C HIS A 214 0.43 -2.24 -8.68
N PRO A 215 0.57 -3.51 -9.06
CA PRO A 215 1.30 -3.96 -10.25
C PRO A 215 0.72 -3.41 -11.57
N LEU A 216 -0.55 -3.04 -11.62
CA LEU A 216 -1.18 -2.46 -12.81
C LEU A 216 -0.83 -0.98 -13.03
N LYS A 217 -0.39 -0.25 -11.99
CA LYS A 217 0.03 1.15 -12.12
C LYS A 217 1.29 1.32 -12.98
N TYR A 218 2.10 0.26 -13.13
CA TYR A 218 3.30 0.28 -13.98
C TYR A 218 3.01 0.25 -15.47
N ARG A 219 1.77 -0.01 -15.88
CA ARG A 219 1.33 -0.07 -17.29
C ARG A 219 2.19 -1.00 -18.15
N LEU A 220 2.66 -2.10 -17.57
CA LEU A 220 3.43 -3.11 -18.27
C LEU A 220 2.54 -3.97 -19.16
N THR A 221 3.10 -4.46 -20.28
CA THR A 221 2.44 -5.50 -21.05
C THR A 221 2.29 -6.77 -20.22
N GLY A 222 1.32 -7.63 -20.55
CA GLY A 222 1.10 -8.87 -19.79
C GLY A 222 2.34 -9.74 -19.67
N MET A 223 3.20 -9.79 -20.70
CA MET A 223 4.47 -10.51 -20.68
C MET A 223 5.45 -9.89 -19.68
N LYS A 224 5.63 -8.57 -19.70
CA LYS A 224 6.52 -7.85 -18.79
C LYS A 224 6.02 -7.92 -17.34
N LEU A 225 4.69 -7.86 -17.12
CA LEU A 225 4.12 -8.02 -15.78
C LEU A 225 4.43 -9.41 -15.20
N ARG A 226 4.26 -10.48 -16.00
CA ARG A 226 4.63 -11.84 -15.57
C ARG A 226 6.13 -11.96 -15.27
N ALA A 227 6.99 -11.36 -16.09
CA ALA A 227 8.43 -11.34 -15.85
C ALA A 227 8.76 -10.63 -14.54
N LEU A 228 8.16 -9.45 -14.26
CA LEU A 228 8.32 -8.74 -13.00
C LEU A 228 7.90 -9.61 -11.80
N ILE A 229 6.71 -10.24 -11.87
CA ILE A 229 6.21 -11.10 -10.78
C ILE A 229 7.15 -12.30 -10.55
N ASN A 230 7.67 -12.91 -11.61
CA ASN A 230 8.62 -14.02 -11.50
C ASN A 230 9.95 -13.58 -10.88
N ASP A 231 10.51 -12.44 -11.33
CA ASP A 231 11.76 -11.91 -10.77
C ASP A 231 11.57 -11.50 -9.31
N PHE A 232 10.41 -10.92 -8.96
CA PHE A 232 10.04 -10.58 -7.58
C PHE A 232 9.98 -11.84 -6.69
N LYS A 233 9.33 -12.91 -7.16
CA LYS A 233 9.28 -14.18 -6.43
C LYS A 233 10.68 -14.80 -6.27
N LEU A 234 11.51 -14.79 -7.31
CA LEU A 234 12.87 -15.29 -7.25
C LEU A 234 13.75 -14.48 -6.27
N ALA A 235 13.46 -13.22 -6.09
CA ALA A 235 14.11 -12.37 -5.09
C ALA A 235 13.67 -12.67 -3.64
N GLY A 236 12.68 -13.53 -3.43
CA GLY A 236 12.11 -13.83 -2.11
C GLY A 236 10.79 -13.11 -1.80
N GLY A 237 10.18 -12.46 -2.80
CA GLY A 237 8.87 -11.83 -2.64
C GLY A 237 7.75 -12.87 -2.41
N GLU A 238 6.81 -12.56 -1.53
CA GLU A 238 5.85 -13.51 -0.99
C GLU A 238 4.40 -13.22 -1.38
N ALA A 239 4.06 -11.95 -1.68
CA ALA A 239 2.69 -11.60 -2.00
C ALA A 239 2.56 -10.59 -3.14
N LEU A 240 1.39 -10.58 -3.77
CA LEU A 240 0.99 -9.64 -4.81
C LEU A 240 -0.19 -8.81 -4.34
N GLU A 241 -0.11 -7.49 -4.43
CA GLU A 241 -1.26 -6.62 -4.16
C GLU A 241 -2.28 -6.77 -5.30
N ILE A 242 -3.42 -7.37 -4.98
CA ILE A 242 -4.47 -7.66 -5.96
C ILE A 242 -5.55 -6.58 -6.00
N LEU A 243 -5.69 -5.82 -4.93
CA LEU A 243 -6.57 -4.67 -4.84
C LEU A 243 -5.79 -3.47 -4.31
N ASN A 244 -5.82 -2.38 -5.07
CA ASN A 244 -5.24 -1.11 -4.71
C ASN A 244 -6.26 0.00 -5.01
N GLY A 245 -6.75 0.64 -3.98
CA GLY A 245 -7.76 1.69 -4.11
C GLY A 245 -9.09 1.19 -4.70
N ARG A 246 -9.61 1.92 -5.68
CA ARG A 246 -10.87 1.57 -6.38
C ARG A 246 -10.58 0.80 -7.67
N GLN A 247 -10.17 -0.42 -7.53
CA GLN A 247 -9.83 -1.28 -8.66
C GLN A 247 -11.06 -2.07 -9.13
N PRO A 248 -11.29 -2.24 -10.45
CA PRO A 248 -12.38 -3.06 -10.98
C PRO A 248 -12.24 -4.54 -10.64
N ASP A 249 -13.36 -5.24 -10.40
CA ASP A 249 -13.37 -6.67 -10.07
C ASP A 249 -12.65 -7.54 -11.12
N VAL A 250 -12.68 -7.15 -12.39
CA VAL A 250 -11.98 -7.88 -13.46
C VAL A 250 -10.47 -7.86 -13.25
N ASP A 251 -9.93 -6.76 -12.78
CA ASP A 251 -8.51 -6.61 -12.48
C ASP A 251 -8.13 -7.36 -11.20
N ILE A 252 -8.97 -7.34 -10.17
CA ILE A 252 -8.80 -8.11 -8.94
C ILE A 252 -8.72 -9.60 -9.27
N LYS A 253 -9.67 -10.12 -10.05
CA LYS A 253 -9.69 -11.53 -10.50
C LYS A 253 -8.44 -11.88 -11.32
N ARG A 254 -8.03 -11.01 -12.23
CA ARG A 254 -6.83 -11.20 -13.05
C ARG A 254 -5.57 -11.28 -12.20
N LEU A 255 -5.40 -10.36 -11.23
CA LEU A 255 -4.24 -10.35 -10.33
C LEU A 255 -4.26 -11.55 -9.38
N SER A 256 -5.44 -11.96 -8.88
CA SER A 256 -5.59 -13.17 -8.08
C SER A 256 -5.09 -14.41 -8.83
N GLN A 257 -5.50 -14.57 -10.10
CA GLN A 257 -5.03 -15.67 -10.94
C GLN A 257 -3.51 -15.64 -11.19
N LEU A 258 -2.92 -14.44 -11.30
CA LEU A 258 -1.47 -14.28 -11.42
C LEU A 258 -0.76 -14.65 -10.12
N ALA A 259 -1.29 -14.25 -8.97
CA ALA A 259 -0.75 -14.63 -7.66
C ALA A 259 -0.77 -16.14 -7.48
N ASP A 260 -1.93 -16.79 -7.72
CA ASP A 260 -2.08 -18.25 -7.64
C ASP A 260 -1.12 -18.99 -8.57
N GLY A 261 -1.05 -18.55 -9.83
CA GLY A 261 -0.17 -19.16 -10.84
C GLY A 261 1.32 -19.05 -10.52
N CYS A 262 1.70 -18.09 -9.68
CA CYS A 262 3.06 -17.91 -9.18
C CYS A 262 3.26 -18.46 -7.76
N GLY A 263 2.21 -18.94 -7.07
CA GLY A 263 2.27 -19.39 -5.67
C GLY A 263 2.64 -18.25 -4.73
N LEU A 264 2.05 -17.08 -4.95
CA LEU A 264 2.14 -15.90 -4.09
C LEU A 264 0.86 -15.74 -3.29
N MET A 265 0.97 -15.26 -2.05
CA MET A 265 -0.17 -14.76 -1.29
C MET A 265 -0.75 -13.50 -1.95
N ARG A 266 -1.92 -13.11 -1.51
CA ARG A 266 -2.61 -11.90 -1.96
C ARG A 266 -2.56 -10.85 -0.88
N SER A 267 -2.37 -9.58 -1.27
CA SER A 267 -2.52 -8.43 -0.39
C SER A 267 -3.52 -7.44 -0.96
N VAL A 268 -4.03 -6.58 -0.09
CA VAL A 268 -4.95 -5.51 -0.45
C VAL A 268 -4.63 -4.24 0.32
N GLY A 269 -4.94 -3.09 -0.27
CA GLY A 269 -4.80 -1.81 0.38
C GLY A 269 -5.60 -0.72 -0.30
N SER A 270 -5.91 0.34 0.42
CA SER A 270 -6.58 1.50 -0.15
C SER A 270 -5.65 2.39 -0.96
N ASP A 271 -4.36 2.35 -0.63
CA ASP A 271 -3.38 3.32 -1.12
C ASP A 271 -3.86 4.77 -0.87
N PHE A 272 -4.48 4.95 0.31
CA PHE A 272 -5.03 6.22 0.72
C PHE A 272 -3.92 7.24 0.97
N HIS A 273 -4.01 8.38 0.29
CA HIS A 273 -3.13 9.52 0.49
C HIS A 273 -3.90 10.72 1.04
N ARG A 274 -5.09 10.96 0.50
CA ARG A 274 -5.94 12.10 0.87
C ARG A 274 -7.37 11.91 0.41
N ASP A 275 -8.27 12.71 0.97
CA ASP A 275 -9.64 12.78 0.47
C ASP A 275 -9.69 13.52 -0.88
N PHE A 276 -10.38 12.92 -1.83
CA PHE A 276 -10.79 13.58 -3.07
C PHE A 276 -12.07 12.92 -3.60
N GLU A 277 -12.78 13.62 -4.45
CA GLU A 277 -13.99 13.10 -5.08
C GLU A 277 -13.66 11.81 -5.84
N TYR A 278 -14.38 10.74 -5.56
CA TYR A 278 -14.13 9.39 -6.08
C TYR A 278 -12.80 8.74 -5.67
N GLY A 279 -12.10 9.27 -4.67
CA GLY A 279 -10.90 8.65 -4.09
C GLY A 279 -11.21 7.38 -3.28
N PRO A 280 -10.19 6.56 -2.97
CA PRO A 280 -10.36 5.45 -2.05
C PRO A 280 -10.61 5.96 -0.63
N ASN A 281 -11.40 5.21 0.13
CA ASN A 281 -11.48 5.37 1.58
C ASN A 281 -10.46 4.45 2.24
N VAL A 282 -10.08 4.76 3.47
CA VAL A 282 -9.33 3.84 4.33
C VAL A 282 -10.18 2.61 4.61
N GLY A 283 -9.57 1.44 4.48
CA GLY A 283 -10.20 0.14 4.76
C GLY A 283 -10.73 -0.56 3.50
N VAL A 284 -10.47 -1.86 3.44
CA VAL A 284 -10.92 -2.79 2.40
C VAL A 284 -11.77 -3.87 3.06
N ASP A 285 -13.03 -4.02 2.60
CA ASP A 285 -13.92 -5.09 3.01
C ASP A 285 -13.50 -6.40 2.33
N VAL A 286 -13.04 -7.37 3.13
CA VAL A 286 -12.54 -8.66 2.60
C VAL A 286 -13.64 -9.59 2.12
N ALA A 287 -14.89 -9.38 2.50
CA ALA A 287 -16.02 -10.27 2.13
C ALA A 287 -16.27 -10.31 0.61
N ARG A 288 -15.73 -9.35 -0.14
CA ARG A 288 -15.89 -9.25 -1.59
C ARG A 288 -14.71 -9.79 -2.38
N LEU A 289 -13.69 -10.26 -1.69
CA LEU A 289 -12.45 -10.71 -2.34
C LEU A 289 -12.58 -12.18 -2.77
N PRO A 290 -11.87 -12.60 -3.83
CA PRO A 290 -11.82 -14.01 -4.23
C PRO A 290 -11.19 -14.88 -3.15
N ASP A 291 -11.68 -16.13 -2.99
CA ASP A 291 -11.07 -17.12 -2.09
C ASP A 291 -9.60 -17.36 -2.44
N GLY A 292 -8.75 -17.54 -1.42
CA GLY A 292 -7.32 -17.84 -1.59
C GLY A 292 -6.49 -17.54 -0.35
N ALA A 293 -5.18 -17.70 -0.45
CA ALA A 293 -4.24 -17.38 0.61
C ALA A 293 -3.95 -15.86 0.63
N TYR A 294 -4.08 -15.25 1.79
CA TYR A 294 -3.86 -13.82 1.98
C TYR A 294 -2.77 -13.56 3.03
N VAL A 295 -2.14 -12.40 2.94
CA VAL A 295 -1.06 -12.01 3.86
C VAL A 295 -1.50 -11.98 5.32
N TRP A 296 -2.74 -11.63 5.62
CA TRP A 296 -3.23 -11.58 7.01
C TRP A 296 -3.31 -12.95 7.69
N ASP A 297 -3.31 -14.04 6.92
CA ASP A 297 -3.25 -15.40 7.46
C ASP A 297 -1.84 -15.75 7.98
N ALA A 298 -0.81 -15.00 7.51
CA ALA A 298 0.59 -15.18 7.87
C ALA A 298 1.13 -14.07 8.79
N LEU A 299 0.39 -12.96 8.97
CA LEU A 299 0.82 -11.86 9.84
C LEU A 299 0.45 -12.19 11.28
N GLU A 300 1.45 -12.41 12.12
CA GLU A 300 1.24 -12.48 13.56
C GLU A 300 0.88 -11.08 14.06
N THR A 301 -0.29 -10.92 14.64
CA THR A 301 -0.63 -9.71 15.40
C THR A 301 0.30 -9.66 16.60
N SER A 302 1.20 -8.67 16.62
CA SER A 302 2.06 -8.42 17.78
C SER A 302 1.17 -8.20 19.00
N GLY A 303 1.11 -9.21 19.88
CA GLY A 303 0.34 -9.22 21.11
C GLY A 303 0.91 -8.26 22.17
#